data_e7b1457496c50ff3c8a0eae08bb86358
#
_entry.id   e7b1457496c50ff3c8a0eae08bb86358
#
_cell.length_a   1.000
_cell.length_b   1.000
_cell.length_c   1.000
_cell.angle_alpha   90.00
_cell.angle_beta   90.00
_cell.angle_gamma   90.00
#
_symmetry.space_group_name_H-M   'P 1'
#
loop_
_entity.id
_entity.type
_entity.pdbx_description
1 polymer ?
#
loop_
_entity_poly.entity_id
_entity_poly.type
_entity_poly.pdbx_seq_one_letter_code
_entity_poly.pdbx_strand_id
1 'polypeptide(L)'
;MKEYIMSFFNAPVTNKIPTCICSVAGLHTYISTNPQLEELTRKVRAGLGDKQVFRKNKQTLLPYVTPAGIFSYCKEQCMQVPSGLFVIDIDELASTEEAAMWRDRLFADEVLHPVLSFVSPGNQGVKLFIPYRINPFLSVEESRSEERRVGKE
;
A
#
# COMPACT_ATOMS: atom_id res chain seq x y z
N MET A 1 -6.39 9.78 -18.71
CA MET A 1 -5.91 9.68 -17.31
C MET A 1 -5.25 8.32 -17.10
N LYS A 2 -4.04 8.33 -16.55
CA LYS A 2 -3.29 7.09 -16.33
C LYS A 2 -3.84 6.32 -15.15
N GLU A 3 -4.17 5.04 -15.34
CA GLU A 3 -4.54 4.14 -14.26
C GLU A 3 -3.33 3.35 -13.79
N TYR A 4 -3.22 3.23 -12.47
CA TYR A 4 -2.22 2.37 -11.84
C TYR A 4 -2.95 1.14 -11.32
N ILE A 5 -2.58 -0.03 -11.82
CA ILE A 5 -3.27 -1.29 -11.52
C ILE A 5 -2.34 -2.27 -10.82
N MET A 6 -2.92 -3.09 -9.96
CA MET A 6 -2.20 -4.04 -9.13
C MET A 6 -3.09 -5.24 -8.80
N SER A 7 -2.49 -6.28 -8.23
CA SER A 7 -3.25 -7.44 -7.78
C SER A 7 -3.80 -7.25 -6.36
N PHE A 8 -5.01 -7.74 -6.15
CA PHE A 8 -5.70 -7.75 -4.86
C PHE A 8 -5.88 -9.18 -4.39
N PHE A 9 -5.60 -9.40 -3.12
CA PHE A 9 -5.62 -10.74 -2.50
C PHE A 9 -6.55 -10.73 -1.29
N ASN A 10 -7.45 -11.71 -1.23
CA ASN A 10 -8.23 -11.93 -0.03
C ASN A 10 -7.35 -12.47 1.09
N ALA A 11 -7.73 -12.15 2.34
CA ALA A 11 -7.08 -12.72 3.51
C ALA A 11 -7.20 -14.25 3.51
N PRO A 12 -6.32 -14.97 4.19
CA PRO A 12 -5.16 -14.49 4.95
C PRO A 12 -3.93 -14.21 4.08
N VAL A 13 -2.87 -13.67 4.68
CA VAL A 13 -1.62 -13.34 3.97
C VAL A 13 -0.95 -14.58 3.36
N THR A 14 -1.27 -15.77 3.85
CA THR A 14 -0.80 -17.05 3.28
C THR A 14 -1.47 -17.37 1.95
N ASN A 15 -2.59 -16.72 1.64
CA ASN A 15 -3.20 -16.83 0.31
C ASN A 15 -2.33 -16.06 -0.69
N LYS A 16 -1.68 -16.77 -1.60
CA LYS A 16 -0.75 -16.19 -2.58
C LYS A 16 -1.35 -16.08 -3.97
N ILE A 17 -2.61 -16.44 -4.13
CA ILE A 17 -3.32 -16.39 -5.41
C ILE A 17 -4.20 -15.13 -5.43
N PRO A 18 -4.02 -14.24 -6.43
CA PRO A 18 -4.81 -13.02 -6.47
C PRO A 18 -6.29 -13.31 -6.74
N THR A 19 -7.15 -12.52 -6.10
CA THR A 19 -8.59 -12.60 -6.28
C THR A 19 -9.02 -11.79 -7.50
N CYS A 20 -8.42 -10.61 -7.67
CA CYS A 20 -8.76 -9.70 -8.77
C CYS A 20 -7.65 -8.66 -8.97
N ILE A 21 -7.84 -7.85 -9.99
CA ILE A 21 -7.01 -6.68 -10.27
C ILE A 21 -7.78 -5.46 -9.78
N CYS A 22 -7.08 -4.52 -9.13
CA CYS A 22 -7.67 -3.26 -8.72
C CYS A 22 -6.82 -2.08 -9.20
N SER A 23 -7.48 -0.94 -9.37
CA SER A 23 -6.82 0.34 -9.64
C SER A 23 -6.59 1.08 -8.33
N VAL A 24 -5.74 2.12 -8.36
CA VAL A 24 -5.57 3.02 -7.22
C VAL A 24 -6.89 3.67 -6.85
N ALA A 25 -7.67 4.12 -7.83
CA ALA A 25 -8.98 4.72 -7.57
C ALA A 25 -9.93 3.74 -6.89
N GLY A 26 -9.97 2.49 -7.38
CA GLY A 26 -10.77 1.43 -6.76
C GLY A 26 -10.31 1.11 -5.34
N LEU A 27 -9.01 1.06 -5.12
CA LEU A 27 -8.44 0.81 -3.79
C LEU A 27 -8.78 1.95 -2.83
N HIS A 28 -8.69 3.20 -3.27
CA HIS A 28 -9.08 4.37 -2.47
C HIS A 28 -10.55 4.28 -2.05
N THR A 29 -11.43 3.98 -2.98
CA THR A 29 -12.86 3.81 -2.69
C THR A 29 -13.08 2.68 -1.69
N TYR A 30 -12.41 1.56 -1.87
CA TYR A 30 -12.50 0.40 -0.98
C TYR A 30 -12.05 0.74 0.45
N ILE A 31 -10.90 1.38 0.59
CA ILE A 31 -10.37 1.78 1.90
C ILE A 31 -11.29 2.80 2.58
N SER A 32 -11.84 3.74 1.81
CA SER A 32 -12.61 4.86 2.35
C SER A 32 -14.05 4.49 2.71
N THR A 33 -14.65 3.53 2.02
CA THR A 33 -16.11 3.35 2.06
C THR A 33 -16.60 1.95 2.38
N ASN A 34 -15.73 0.92 2.33
CA ASN A 34 -16.20 -0.46 2.49
C ASN A 34 -16.46 -0.77 3.97
N PRO A 35 -17.72 -1.09 4.35
CA PRO A 35 -18.04 -1.34 5.76
C PRO A 35 -17.45 -2.64 6.30
N GLN A 36 -17.26 -3.65 5.46
CA GLN A 36 -16.63 -4.90 5.88
C GLN A 36 -15.15 -4.68 6.21
N LEU A 37 -14.46 -3.90 5.40
CA LEU A 37 -13.05 -3.56 5.66
C LEU A 37 -12.93 -2.72 6.93
N GLU A 38 -13.83 -1.79 7.15
CA GLU A 38 -13.88 -1.00 8.39
C GLU A 38 -14.01 -1.89 9.61
N GLU A 39 -14.91 -2.87 9.57
CA GLU A 39 -15.11 -3.83 10.65
C GLU A 39 -13.86 -4.68 10.88
N LEU A 40 -13.24 -5.19 9.82
CA LEU A 40 -12.02 -5.97 9.92
C LEU A 40 -10.87 -5.15 10.48
N THR A 41 -10.74 -3.89 10.05
CA THR A 41 -9.72 -2.98 10.56
C THR A 41 -9.92 -2.70 12.04
N ARG A 42 -11.16 -2.53 12.48
CA ARG A 42 -11.49 -2.33 13.89
C ARG A 42 -11.08 -3.56 14.73
N LYS A 43 -11.34 -4.76 14.23
CA LYS A 43 -10.91 -6.00 14.90
C LYS A 43 -9.40 -6.10 15.00
N VAL A 44 -8.68 -5.73 13.94
CA VAL A 44 -7.22 -5.70 13.95
C VAL A 44 -6.70 -4.71 14.98
N ARG A 45 -7.28 -3.52 15.02
CA ARG A 45 -6.89 -2.45 15.95
C ARG A 45 -7.20 -2.77 17.40
N ALA A 46 -8.17 -3.63 17.65
CA ALA A 46 -8.48 -4.08 19.00
C ALA A 46 -7.30 -4.84 19.64
N GLY A 47 -6.39 -5.39 18.83
CA GLY A 47 -5.19 -6.08 19.29
C GLY A 47 -3.96 -5.21 19.47
N LEU A 48 -4.07 -3.88 19.34
CA LEU A 48 -2.91 -2.98 19.40
C LEU A 48 -2.14 -3.01 20.73
N GLY A 49 -2.77 -3.46 21.81
CA GLY A 49 -2.12 -3.61 23.10
C GLY A 49 -1.10 -4.75 23.17
N ASP A 50 -1.09 -5.66 22.21
CA ASP A 50 -0.19 -6.81 22.15
C ASP A 50 0.31 -6.95 20.71
N LYS A 51 1.62 -6.79 20.51
CA LYS A 51 2.23 -6.82 19.17
C LYS A 51 2.01 -8.16 18.45
N GLN A 52 2.03 -9.27 19.17
CA GLN A 52 1.83 -10.58 18.55
C GLN A 52 0.37 -10.76 18.09
N VAL A 53 -0.58 -10.36 18.92
CA VAL A 53 -2.00 -10.41 18.60
C VAL A 53 -2.32 -9.49 17.42
N PHE A 54 -1.79 -8.27 17.45
CA PHE A 54 -1.98 -7.31 16.35
C PHE A 54 -1.45 -7.87 15.02
N ARG A 55 -0.23 -8.40 15.03
CA ARG A 55 0.39 -8.98 13.82
C ARG A 55 -0.43 -10.16 13.29
N LYS A 56 -0.86 -11.05 14.17
CA LYS A 56 -1.67 -12.21 13.80
C LYS A 56 -3.00 -11.76 13.19
N ASN A 57 -3.69 -10.82 13.82
CA ASN A 57 -4.96 -10.30 13.33
C ASN A 57 -4.79 -9.65 11.96
N LYS A 58 -3.76 -8.84 11.79
CA LYS A 58 -3.46 -8.19 10.52
C LYS A 58 -3.23 -9.21 9.41
N GLN A 59 -2.47 -10.26 9.69
CA GLN A 59 -2.15 -11.30 8.70
C GLN A 59 -3.33 -12.21 8.35
N THR A 60 -4.25 -12.42 9.28
CA THR A 60 -5.35 -13.35 9.09
C THR A 60 -6.65 -12.70 8.65
N LEU A 61 -6.85 -11.41 8.95
CA LEU A 61 -8.12 -10.73 8.71
C LEU A 61 -8.11 -9.76 7.54
N LEU A 62 -6.98 -9.10 7.29
CA LEU A 62 -6.95 -8.06 6.27
C LEU A 62 -6.56 -8.60 4.90
N PRO A 63 -7.26 -8.16 3.84
CA PRO A 63 -6.80 -8.36 2.48
C PRO A 63 -5.52 -7.54 2.24
N TYR A 64 -4.82 -7.84 1.16
CA TYR A 64 -3.62 -7.10 0.81
C TYR A 64 -3.51 -6.91 -0.70
N VAL A 65 -2.66 -5.99 -1.10
CA VAL A 65 -2.39 -5.70 -2.51
C VAL A 65 -0.89 -5.79 -2.78
N THR A 66 -0.55 -5.94 -4.05
CA THR A 66 0.84 -5.87 -4.52
C THR A 66 1.03 -4.58 -5.32
N PRO A 67 1.42 -3.48 -4.67
CA PRO A 67 1.49 -2.16 -5.33
C PRO A 67 2.47 -2.12 -6.50
N ALA A 68 3.46 -3.01 -6.52
CA ALA A 68 4.45 -3.08 -7.60
C ALA A 68 3.84 -3.46 -8.95
N GLY A 69 2.70 -4.17 -8.97
CA GLY A 69 2.07 -4.54 -10.23
C GLY A 69 1.10 -5.70 -10.13
N ILE A 70 0.86 -6.31 -11.27
CA ILE A 70 -0.03 -7.47 -11.41
C ILE A 70 0.82 -8.74 -11.35
N PHE A 71 0.40 -9.67 -10.48
CA PHE A 71 1.09 -10.94 -10.25
C PHE A 71 0.12 -12.10 -10.44
N SER A 72 0.60 -13.19 -11.03
CA SER A 72 -0.16 -14.44 -11.09
C SER A 72 -0.12 -15.23 -9.78
N TYR A 73 0.90 -14.95 -8.97
CA TYR A 73 1.11 -15.52 -7.64
C TYR A 73 1.96 -14.51 -6.86
N CYS A 74 1.76 -14.41 -5.55
CA CYS A 74 2.48 -13.43 -4.73
C CYS A 74 3.94 -13.85 -4.52
N LYS A 75 4.73 -13.68 -5.55
CA LYS A 75 6.14 -14.04 -5.63
C LYS A 75 6.80 -13.15 -6.67
N GLU A 76 7.99 -12.67 -6.37
CA GLU A 76 8.68 -11.68 -7.23
C GLU A 76 8.79 -12.13 -8.69
N GLN A 77 9.09 -13.40 -8.92
CA GLN A 77 9.23 -13.95 -10.27
C GLN A 77 7.91 -14.03 -11.05
N CYS A 78 6.78 -13.85 -10.38
CA CYS A 78 5.46 -13.96 -10.98
C CYS A 78 4.84 -12.62 -11.37
N MET A 79 5.62 -11.55 -11.39
CA MET A 79 5.16 -10.25 -11.88
C MET A 79 4.90 -10.32 -13.38
N GLN A 80 3.69 -9.97 -13.79
CA GLN A 80 3.27 -9.94 -15.19
C GLN A 80 3.29 -8.55 -15.78
N VAL A 81 2.83 -7.55 -15.02
CA VAL A 81 2.74 -6.16 -15.49
C VAL A 81 3.15 -5.25 -14.34
N PRO A 82 4.19 -4.41 -14.51
CA PRO A 82 4.53 -3.41 -13.49
C PRO A 82 3.49 -2.30 -13.44
N SER A 83 3.18 -1.82 -12.23
CA SER A 83 2.22 -0.74 -12.04
C SER A 83 2.78 0.64 -12.31
N GLY A 84 4.09 0.79 -12.19
CA GLY A 84 4.73 2.11 -12.19
C GLY A 84 4.69 2.80 -10.82
N LEU A 85 4.42 2.03 -9.75
CA LEU A 85 4.34 2.55 -8.38
C LEU A 85 5.36 1.90 -7.47
N PHE A 86 5.83 2.66 -6.48
CA PHE A 86 6.50 2.12 -5.30
C PHE A 86 5.84 2.66 -4.04
N VAL A 87 6.11 2.02 -2.91
CA VAL A 87 5.46 2.35 -1.63
C VAL A 87 6.51 2.90 -0.67
N ILE A 88 6.17 3.99 0.00
CA ILE A 88 6.90 4.47 1.16
C ILE A 88 6.04 4.23 2.39
N ASP A 89 6.61 3.56 3.39
CA ASP A 89 5.99 3.35 4.69
C ASP A 89 6.64 4.28 5.71
N ILE A 90 5.82 5.04 6.41
CA ILE A 90 6.24 5.85 7.56
C ILE A 90 5.62 5.22 8.78
N ASP A 91 6.46 4.75 9.72
CA ASP A 91 6.03 4.04 10.90
C ASP A 91 6.36 4.82 12.18
N GLU A 92 5.81 4.35 13.29
CA GLU A 92 6.16 4.83 14.63
C GLU A 92 5.90 6.32 14.86
N LEU A 93 4.82 6.84 14.26
CA LEU A 93 4.36 8.19 14.57
C LEU A 93 3.71 8.19 15.96
N ALA A 94 3.68 9.38 16.59
CA ALA A 94 3.29 9.50 17.99
C ALA A 94 1.81 9.22 18.25
N SER A 95 0.93 9.47 17.26
CA SER A 95 -0.52 9.34 17.44
C SER A 95 -1.24 9.14 16.12
N THR A 96 -2.52 8.77 16.21
CA THR A 96 -3.39 8.68 15.03
C THR A 96 -3.60 10.05 14.40
N GLU A 97 -3.68 11.10 15.19
CA GLU A 97 -3.84 12.48 14.74
C GLU A 97 -2.61 12.92 13.94
N GLU A 98 -1.42 12.58 14.42
CA GLU A 98 -0.18 12.85 13.69
C GLU A 98 -0.12 12.08 12.37
N ALA A 99 -0.52 10.82 12.38
CA ALA A 99 -0.58 10.02 11.16
C ALA A 99 -1.54 10.64 10.14
N ALA A 100 -2.71 11.09 10.57
CA ALA A 100 -3.68 11.74 9.69
C ALA A 100 -3.13 13.06 9.12
N MET A 101 -2.43 13.83 9.92
CA MET A 101 -1.78 15.07 9.49
C MET A 101 -0.73 14.79 8.41
N TRP A 102 0.14 13.82 8.64
CA TRP A 102 1.17 13.46 7.68
C TRP A 102 0.57 12.86 6.41
N ARG A 103 -0.48 12.06 6.51
CA ARG A 103 -1.20 11.54 5.36
C ARG A 103 -1.60 12.65 4.40
N ASP A 104 -2.25 13.69 4.94
CA ASP A 104 -2.76 14.81 4.14
C ASP A 104 -1.62 15.69 3.61
N ARG A 105 -0.64 15.97 4.45
CA ARG A 105 0.50 16.81 4.11
C ARG A 105 1.36 16.18 3.02
N LEU A 106 1.65 14.89 3.14
CA LEU A 106 2.47 14.19 2.17
C LEU A 106 1.73 13.95 0.86
N PHE A 107 0.42 13.78 0.90
CA PHE A 107 -0.38 13.68 -0.32
C PHE A 107 -0.30 14.97 -1.14
N ALA A 108 -0.19 16.13 -0.49
CA ALA A 108 -0.07 17.42 -1.15
C ALA A 108 1.39 17.79 -1.54
N ASP A 109 2.35 16.91 -1.25
CA ASP A 109 3.76 17.19 -1.53
C ASP A 109 4.04 17.25 -3.03
N GLU A 110 4.65 18.35 -3.47
CA GLU A 110 4.89 18.62 -4.88
C GLU A 110 6.06 17.83 -5.48
N VAL A 111 6.95 17.31 -4.63
CA VAL A 111 8.10 16.51 -5.08
C VAL A 111 7.70 15.04 -5.23
N LEU A 112 7.02 14.50 -4.23
CA LEU A 112 6.64 13.08 -4.21
C LEU A 112 5.46 12.79 -5.14
N HIS A 113 4.51 13.69 -5.24
CA HIS A 113 3.28 13.52 -6.02
C HIS A 113 2.60 12.16 -5.81
N PRO A 114 2.30 11.77 -4.55
CA PRO A 114 1.66 10.48 -4.33
C PRO A 114 0.29 10.40 -5.04
N VAL A 115 -0.06 9.23 -5.52
CA VAL A 115 -1.39 8.98 -6.08
C VAL A 115 -2.34 8.42 -5.03
N LEU A 116 -1.81 7.96 -3.90
CA LEU A 116 -2.61 7.48 -2.77
C LEU A 116 -1.81 7.67 -1.48
N SER A 117 -2.50 8.08 -0.43
CA SER A 117 -1.95 8.19 0.92
C SER A 117 -3.01 7.75 1.91
N PHE A 118 -2.67 6.86 2.84
CA PHE A 118 -3.61 6.41 3.86
C PHE A 118 -2.90 6.01 5.14
N VAL A 119 -3.66 6.08 6.25
CA VAL A 119 -3.17 5.67 7.56
C VAL A 119 -3.13 4.15 7.62
N SER A 120 -2.02 3.60 8.12
CA SER A 120 -1.84 2.16 8.23
C SER A 120 -2.80 1.54 9.25
N PRO A 121 -3.03 0.20 9.19
CA PRO A 121 -3.88 -0.47 10.19
C PRO A 121 -3.43 -0.26 11.63
N GLY A 122 -2.14 -0.01 11.88
CA GLY A 122 -1.60 0.25 13.20
C GLY A 122 -1.90 1.64 13.77
N ASN A 123 -2.58 2.51 13.03
CA ASN A 123 -2.94 3.89 13.40
C ASN A 123 -1.77 4.87 13.57
N GLN A 124 -0.55 4.41 13.56
CA GLN A 124 0.63 5.23 13.82
C GLN A 124 1.60 5.26 12.64
N GLY A 125 1.10 4.97 11.45
CA GLY A 125 1.89 4.99 10.24
C GLY A 125 1.09 5.50 9.06
N VAL A 126 1.81 5.84 7.98
CA VAL A 126 1.23 6.30 6.72
C VAL A 126 1.87 5.53 5.58
N LYS A 127 1.04 5.07 4.66
CA LYS A 127 1.50 4.44 3.43
C LYS A 127 1.27 5.39 2.26
N LEU A 128 2.29 5.55 1.43
CA LEU A 128 2.25 6.39 0.24
C LEU A 128 2.53 5.55 -0.99
N PHE A 129 1.67 5.66 -2.00
CA PHE A 129 1.89 5.07 -3.30
C PHE A 129 2.38 6.15 -4.25
N ILE A 130 3.60 6.02 -4.75
CA ILE A 130 4.29 7.06 -5.50
C ILE A 130 4.62 6.54 -6.90
N PRO A 131 4.22 7.28 -7.96
CA PRO A 131 4.53 6.88 -9.32
C PRO A 131 6.01 7.10 -9.64
N TYR A 132 6.56 6.24 -10.49
CA TYR A 132 7.89 6.41 -11.05
C TYR A 132 7.84 6.22 -12.56
N ARG A 133 8.81 6.80 -13.25
CA ARG A 133 8.93 6.65 -14.70
C ARG A 133 9.71 5.38 -15.00
N ILE A 134 9.13 4.50 -15.83
CA ILE A 134 9.84 3.31 -16.31
C ILE A 134 10.78 3.74 -17.43
N ASN A 135 12.07 3.54 -17.23
CA ASN A 135 13.08 3.82 -18.22
C ASN A 135 13.26 2.57 -19.11
N PRO A 136 13.07 2.68 -20.45
CA PRO A 136 13.19 1.52 -21.33
C PRO A 136 14.60 0.94 -21.41
N PHE A 137 15.60 1.68 -20.93
CA PHE A 137 16.99 1.21 -20.91
C PHE A 137 17.41 0.60 -19.58
N LEU A 138 16.49 0.56 -18.59
CA LEU A 138 16.74 0.00 -17.27
C LEU A 138 15.66 -1.04 -16.95
N SER A 139 15.97 -1.94 -16.01
CA SER A 139 14.97 -2.85 -15.49
C SER A 139 13.93 -2.07 -14.66
N VAL A 140 12.78 -2.68 -14.40
CA VAL A 140 11.75 -2.10 -13.56
C VAL A 140 12.30 -1.78 -12.17
N GLU A 141 13.10 -2.69 -11.62
CA GLU A 141 13.70 -2.53 -10.30
C GLU A 141 14.67 -1.35 -10.25
N GLU A 142 15.50 -1.19 -11.29
CA GLU A 142 16.43 -0.07 -11.39
C GLU A 142 15.70 1.26 -11.49
N SER A 143 14.63 1.33 -12.29
CA SER A 143 13.80 2.53 -12.40
C SER A 143 13.19 2.92 -11.08
N ARG A 144 12.68 1.95 -10.31
CA ARG A 144 12.14 2.20 -8.97
C ARG A 144 13.20 2.71 -8.01
N SER A 145 14.40 2.18 -8.08
CA SER A 145 15.52 2.60 -7.22
C SER A 145 15.93 4.04 -7.51
N GLU A 146 15.95 4.47 -8.77
CA GLU A 146 16.25 5.85 -9.14
C GLU A 146 15.23 6.82 -8.58
N GLU A 147 13.95 6.53 -8.74
CA GLU A 147 12.87 7.39 -8.23
C GLU A 147 12.88 7.48 -6.70
N ARG A 148 13.16 6.39 -6.03
CA ARG A 148 13.32 6.40 -4.57
C ARG A 148 14.45 7.30 -4.12
N ARG A 149 15.55 7.33 -4.87
CA ARG A 149 16.70 8.18 -4.57
C ARG A 149 16.33 9.65 -4.67
N VAL A 150 15.62 10.03 -5.72
CA VAL A 150 15.13 11.40 -5.93
C VAL A 150 14.12 11.78 -4.83
N GLY A 151 13.22 10.89 -4.50
CA GLY A 151 12.18 11.15 -3.49
C GLY A 151 12.70 11.32 -2.07
N LYS A 152 13.94 10.92 -1.77
CA LYS A 152 14.54 11.08 -0.44
C LYS A 152 15.27 12.41 -0.27
N GLU A 153 15.49 13.10 -1.34
CA GLU A 153 16.12 14.43 -1.32
C GLU A 153 15.06 15.53 -1.19
#